data_0c0941e5a6fd757bf9a37c992d573318
#
_entry.id   0c0941e5a6fd757bf9a37c992d573318
#
_cell.length_a   1.000
_cell.length_b   1.000
_cell.length_c   1.000
_cell.angle_alpha   90.00
_cell.angle_beta   90.00
_cell.angle_gamma   90.00
#
_symmetry.space_group_name_H-M   'P 1'
#
loop_
_entity.id
_entity.type
_entity.pdbx_description
1 polymer ?
#
loop_
_entity_poly.entity_id
_entity_poly.type
_entity_poly.pdbx_seq_one_letter_code
_entity_poly.pdbx_strand_id
1 'polypeptide(L)'
;MRKSTQWNLLLILIFGLTIPVSDAGAAGPWRGRVIDAETGQPLEGVVVLAFWTRSEASLGGWVATEYYASEEVVTGADGRFLIHFRWSYTIPLLVKVQGPEWRIFKAGYGQWRYRDAAEWERFERGGELTVDLAHLKTHEERLAFLRQPVVDILASIVPAERKPRLLEAVNSERMDLGLQRELR
;
A
#
# COMPACT_ATOMS: atom_id res chain seq x y z
N MET A 1 11.22 -7.64 63.66
CA MET A 1 11.91 -7.31 62.43
C MET A 1 11.47 -8.24 61.30
N ARG A 2 10.30 -7.94 60.68
CA ARG A 2 9.79 -8.79 59.56
C ARG A 2 8.85 -8.00 58.65
N LYS A 3 9.29 -6.86 58.07
CA LYS A 3 8.48 -6.04 57.15
C LYS A 3 9.16 -5.67 55.83
N SER A 4 10.39 -6.13 55.56
CA SER A 4 11.16 -5.71 54.38
C SER A 4 11.01 -6.65 53.18
N THR A 5 10.49 -7.87 53.36
CA THR A 5 10.48 -8.87 52.29
C THR A 5 9.24 -8.74 51.32
N GLN A 6 8.14 -8.13 51.81
CA GLN A 6 6.94 -7.99 50.99
C GLN A 6 7.02 -6.85 49.96
N TRP A 7 7.79 -5.81 50.22
CA TRP A 7 7.97 -4.67 49.32
C TRP A 7 8.81 -5.02 48.08
N ASN A 8 9.79 -5.92 48.25
CA ASN A 8 10.62 -6.35 47.11
C ASN A 8 9.84 -7.21 46.09
N LEU A 9 8.85 -7.98 46.52
CA LEU A 9 8.00 -8.77 45.62
C LEU A 9 7.05 -7.90 44.82
N LEU A 10 6.55 -6.80 45.39
CA LEU A 10 5.65 -5.86 44.70
C LEU A 10 6.41 -5.04 43.64
N LEU A 11 7.66 -4.69 43.86
CA LEU A 11 8.51 -3.99 42.91
C LEU A 11 8.91 -4.87 41.73
N ILE A 12 9.11 -6.17 41.92
CA ILE A 12 9.44 -7.12 40.86
C ILE A 12 8.18 -7.35 39.94
N LEU A 13 6.97 -7.31 40.52
CA LEU A 13 5.75 -7.47 39.76
C LEU A 13 5.45 -6.25 38.84
N ILE A 14 5.86 -5.04 39.26
CA ILE A 14 5.66 -3.82 38.46
C ILE A 14 6.70 -3.69 37.35
N PHE A 15 7.92 -4.21 37.56
CA PHE A 15 8.99 -4.13 36.55
C PHE A 15 8.85 -5.18 35.43
N GLY A 16 8.05 -6.24 35.66
CA GLY A 16 7.80 -7.30 34.67
C GLY A 16 6.73 -6.96 33.60
N LEU A 17 6.04 -5.81 33.70
CA LEU A 17 4.92 -5.46 32.81
C LEU A 17 5.25 -4.34 31.81
N THR A 18 6.52 -4.05 31.56
CA THR A 18 6.88 -3.31 30.36
C THR A 18 6.84 -4.27 29.16
N ILE A 19 5.61 -4.55 28.71
CA ILE A 19 5.41 -5.13 27.38
C ILE A 19 6.01 -4.09 26.42
N PRO A 20 7.06 -4.44 25.63
CA PRO A 20 7.49 -3.54 24.59
C PRO A 20 6.25 -3.36 23.69
N VAL A 21 5.71 -2.15 23.66
CA VAL A 21 4.77 -1.75 22.61
C VAL A 21 5.64 -1.78 21.37
N SER A 22 5.67 -2.94 20.71
CA SER A 22 6.23 -3.05 19.36
C SER A 22 5.53 -2.00 18.55
N ASP A 23 6.28 -1.14 17.86
CA ASP A 23 5.75 -0.20 16.91
C ASP A 23 4.67 -0.93 16.08
N ALA A 24 3.44 -0.74 16.45
CA ALA A 24 2.33 -1.05 15.58
C ALA A 24 2.54 -0.10 14.42
N GLY A 25 3.15 -0.62 13.36
CA GLY A 25 3.53 0.13 12.17
C GLY A 25 2.30 0.72 11.50
N ALA A 26 1.71 1.66 12.18
CA ALA A 26 0.68 2.52 11.67
C ALA A 26 1.40 3.73 11.16
N ALA A 27 1.62 3.75 9.91
CA ALA A 27 2.05 4.93 9.20
C ALA A 27 0.84 5.57 8.53
N GLY A 28 0.96 6.79 8.16
CA GLY A 28 -0.05 7.60 7.50
C GLY A 28 -0.40 8.84 8.32
N PRO A 29 -1.21 9.75 7.75
CA PRO A 29 -1.72 9.69 6.39
C PRO A 29 -0.59 9.80 5.35
N TRP A 30 -0.72 9.05 4.24
CA TRP A 30 0.21 9.11 3.12
C TRP A 30 -0.29 10.11 2.08
N ARG A 31 0.57 11.06 1.73
CA ARG A 31 0.27 12.11 0.77
C ARG A 31 1.24 12.04 -0.38
N GLY A 32 0.75 12.27 -1.59
CA GLY A 32 1.62 12.36 -2.73
C GLY A 32 0.99 13.08 -3.89
N ARG A 33 1.81 13.26 -4.92
CA ARG A 33 1.43 13.90 -6.18
C ARG A 33 1.92 13.06 -7.34
N VAL A 34 1.04 12.82 -8.29
CA VAL A 34 1.37 12.10 -9.52
C VAL A 34 1.56 13.11 -10.64
N ILE A 35 2.67 12.99 -11.37
CA ILE A 35 3.01 13.86 -12.49
C ILE A 35 3.39 13.05 -13.73
N ASP A 36 3.24 13.65 -14.87
CA ASP A 36 3.77 13.17 -16.13
C ASP A 36 5.30 13.31 -16.13
N ALA A 37 6.01 12.21 -16.40
CA ALA A 37 7.46 12.15 -16.33
C ALA A 37 8.18 13.01 -17.39
N GLU A 38 7.52 13.31 -18.52
CA GLU A 38 8.10 14.11 -19.62
C GLU A 38 7.85 15.62 -19.42
N THR A 39 6.64 15.96 -18.99
CA THR A 39 6.22 17.38 -18.91
C THR A 39 6.30 17.96 -17.51
N GLY A 40 6.35 17.13 -16.47
CA GLY A 40 6.26 17.53 -15.08
C GLY A 40 4.86 18.02 -14.65
N GLN A 41 3.88 17.96 -15.55
CA GLN A 41 2.52 18.40 -15.25
C GLN A 41 1.77 17.41 -14.34
N PRO A 42 0.89 17.89 -13.46
CA PRO A 42 0.08 17.02 -12.62
C PRO A 42 -0.86 16.16 -13.48
N LEU A 43 -1.05 14.91 -13.04
CA LEU A 43 -1.94 13.96 -13.69
C LEU A 43 -3.22 13.79 -12.88
N GLU A 44 -4.32 14.29 -13.46
CA GLU A 44 -5.68 14.02 -12.99
C GLU A 44 -6.13 12.61 -13.37
N GLY A 45 -7.01 12.01 -12.57
CA GLY A 45 -7.66 10.74 -12.89
C GLY A 45 -6.75 9.51 -12.75
N VAL A 46 -5.64 9.63 -12.01
CA VAL A 46 -4.78 8.49 -11.68
C VAL A 46 -5.40 7.74 -10.51
N VAL A 47 -5.59 6.42 -10.66
CA VAL A 47 -6.04 5.57 -9.58
C VAL A 47 -4.86 5.17 -8.72
N VAL A 48 -4.96 5.45 -7.42
CA VAL A 48 -3.98 5.05 -6.39
C VAL A 48 -4.65 4.10 -5.44
N LEU A 49 -4.20 2.85 -5.42
CA LEU A 49 -4.62 1.81 -4.50
C LEU A 49 -3.50 1.53 -3.51
N ALA A 50 -3.79 1.70 -2.22
CA ALA A 50 -2.98 1.21 -1.12
C ALA A 50 -3.66 0.00 -0.50
N PHE A 51 -2.92 -1.08 -0.23
CA PHE A 51 -3.48 -2.25 0.42
C PHE A 51 -2.52 -2.88 1.43
N TRP A 52 -3.10 -3.52 2.42
CA TRP A 52 -2.40 -4.19 3.50
C TRP A 52 -2.71 -5.67 3.46
N THR A 53 -1.72 -6.44 3.84
CA THR A 53 -1.83 -7.88 3.98
C THR A 53 -1.61 -8.30 5.42
N ARG A 54 -2.08 -9.48 5.79
CA ARG A 54 -1.84 -10.09 7.09
C ARG A 54 -1.25 -11.48 6.93
N SER A 55 -0.44 -11.87 7.89
CA SER A 55 0.06 -13.23 8.04
C SER A 55 -0.19 -13.69 9.47
N GLU A 56 -0.55 -14.96 9.66
CA GLU A 56 -0.82 -15.55 10.96
C GLU A 56 0.33 -16.45 11.40
N ALA A 57 0.63 -16.45 12.70
CA ALA A 57 1.64 -17.33 13.27
C ALA A 57 1.13 -18.79 13.32
N SER A 58 1.96 -19.74 12.90
CA SER A 58 1.73 -21.18 13.04
C SER A 58 2.93 -21.88 13.66
N LEU A 59 2.78 -23.16 14.03
CA LEU A 59 3.89 -23.97 14.56
C LEU A 59 5.06 -24.14 13.58
N GLY A 60 4.83 -23.90 12.27
CA GLY A 60 5.85 -23.96 11.22
C GLY A 60 6.37 -22.59 10.77
N GLY A 61 6.00 -21.50 11.44
CA GLY A 61 6.33 -20.12 11.06
C GLY A 61 5.10 -19.30 10.65
N TRP A 62 5.32 -18.23 9.87
CA TRP A 62 4.24 -17.39 9.37
C TRP A 62 3.55 -18.05 8.16
N VAL A 63 2.21 -18.16 8.23
CA VAL A 63 1.39 -18.76 7.16
C VAL A 63 0.98 -17.66 6.16
N ALA A 64 0.52 -18.12 4.99
CA ALA A 64 0.18 -17.36 3.80
C ALA A 64 -0.31 -15.93 4.04
N THR A 65 0.20 -15.03 3.20
CA THR A 65 -0.21 -13.63 3.16
C THR A 65 -1.63 -13.52 2.60
N GLU A 66 -2.55 -12.97 3.39
CA GLU A 66 -3.95 -12.74 3.04
C GLU A 66 -4.25 -11.25 2.96
N TYR A 67 -5.30 -10.91 2.20
CA TYR A 67 -5.84 -9.56 2.18
C TYR A 67 -6.31 -9.14 3.59
N TYR A 68 -5.91 -7.94 4.01
CA TYR A 68 -6.34 -7.34 5.26
C TYR A 68 -7.24 -6.12 5.04
N ALA A 69 -6.77 -5.14 4.29
CA ALA A 69 -7.49 -3.90 4.02
C ALA A 69 -6.99 -3.22 2.74
N SER A 70 -7.78 -2.33 2.17
CA SER A 70 -7.35 -1.44 1.09
C SER A 70 -8.07 -0.10 1.15
N GLU A 71 -7.45 0.90 0.52
CA GLU A 71 -8.04 2.20 0.24
C GLU A 71 -7.69 2.61 -1.18
N GLU A 72 -8.69 3.07 -1.92
CA GLU A 72 -8.57 3.46 -3.31
C GLU A 72 -8.99 4.91 -3.49
N VAL A 73 -8.13 5.73 -4.07
CA VAL A 73 -8.40 7.14 -4.36
C VAL A 73 -8.07 7.46 -5.81
N VAL A 74 -8.62 8.56 -6.31
CA VAL A 74 -8.32 9.09 -7.65
C VAL A 74 -7.77 10.49 -7.50
N THR A 75 -6.68 10.80 -8.21
CA THR A 75 -6.06 12.13 -8.18
C THR A 75 -6.96 13.19 -8.80
N GLY A 76 -7.00 14.37 -8.18
CA GLY A 76 -7.65 15.55 -8.73
C GLY A 76 -6.80 16.25 -9.80
N ALA A 77 -7.27 17.43 -10.27
CA ALA A 77 -6.59 18.22 -11.29
C ALA A 77 -5.16 18.66 -10.89
N ASP A 78 -4.86 18.73 -9.61
CA ASP A 78 -3.54 19.04 -9.06
C ASP A 78 -2.62 17.81 -8.96
N GLY A 79 -3.10 16.64 -9.37
CA GLY A 79 -2.40 15.36 -9.31
C GLY A 79 -2.25 14.77 -7.91
N ARG A 80 -2.84 15.38 -6.88
CA ARG A 80 -2.63 14.97 -5.49
C ARG A 80 -3.52 13.81 -5.08
N PHE A 81 -3.00 13.00 -4.15
CA PHE A 81 -3.74 11.94 -3.47
C PHE A 81 -3.47 11.96 -1.96
N LEU A 82 -4.41 11.41 -1.22
CA LEU A 82 -4.33 11.21 0.22
C LEU A 82 -4.90 9.84 0.57
N ILE A 83 -4.08 9.00 1.17
CA ILE A 83 -4.50 7.72 1.78
C ILE A 83 -4.49 7.92 3.30
N HIS A 84 -5.62 7.58 3.92
CA HIS A 84 -5.82 7.85 5.33
C HIS A 84 -5.07 6.86 6.22
N PHE A 85 -4.79 7.31 7.40
CA PHE A 85 -4.23 6.47 8.46
C PHE A 85 -5.17 5.31 8.82
N ARG A 86 -4.61 4.09 8.95
CA ARG A 86 -5.35 2.92 9.42
C ARG A 86 -4.72 2.36 10.68
N TRP A 87 -5.52 2.22 11.73
CA TRP A 87 -5.12 1.48 12.91
C TRP A 87 -5.35 -0.02 12.67
N SER A 88 -4.32 -0.81 12.90
CA SER A 88 -4.46 -2.26 13.00
C SER A 88 -4.36 -2.69 14.46
N TYR A 89 -5.48 -3.07 15.05
CA TYR A 89 -5.46 -3.74 16.33
C TYR A 89 -5.20 -5.23 16.09
N THR A 90 -3.96 -5.63 16.24
CA THR A 90 -3.56 -7.04 16.14
C THR A 90 -2.81 -7.44 17.39
N ILE A 91 -2.87 -8.74 17.73
CA ILE A 91 -2.00 -9.32 18.76
C ILE A 91 -0.66 -9.59 18.08
N PRO A 92 0.42 -8.83 18.37
CA PRO A 92 1.67 -8.87 17.56
C PRO A 92 2.35 -10.24 17.48
N LEU A 93 2.09 -11.11 18.45
CA LEU A 93 2.63 -12.47 18.49
C LEU A 93 1.87 -13.45 17.61
N LEU A 94 0.62 -13.13 17.21
CA LEU A 94 -0.27 -14.04 16.48
C LEU A 94 -0.55 -13.57 15.07
N VAL A 95 -0.59 -12.25 14.83
CA VAL A 95 -0.93 -11.65 13.54
C VAL A 95 0.04 -10.54 13.21
N LYS A 96 0.64 -10.59 12.05
CA LYS A 96 1.49 -9.55 11.49
C LYS A 96 0.78 -8.89 10.31
N VAL A 97 0.51 -7.59 10.41
CA VAL A 97 0.03 -6.77 9.29
C VAL A 97 1.21 -6.12 8.61
N GLN A 98 1.24 -6.17 7.28
CA GLN A 98 2.28 -5.61 6.42
C GLN A 98 1.67 -4.64 5.42
N GLY A 99 2.43 -3.67 4.97
CA GLY A 99 2.02 -2.66 3.99
C GLY A 99 2.06 -1.24 4.56
N PRO A 100 1.54 -0.26 3.80
CA PRO A 100 0.78 -0.50 2.56
C PRO A 100 1.68 -0.87 1.37
N GLU A 101 1.16 -1.75 0.52
CA GLU A 101 1.64 -1.92 -0.84
C GLU A 101 0.86 -1.01 -1.78
N TRP A 102 1.50 -0.58 -2.88
CA TRP A 102 0.98 0.47 -3.75
C TRP A 102 0.73 -0.01 -5.17
N ARG A 103 -0.42 0.38 -5.72
CA ARG A 103 -0.71 0.30 -7.14
C ARG A 103 -1.16 1.66 -7.62
N ILE A 104 -0.48 2.18 -8.61
CA ILE A 104 -0.76 3.49 -9.21
C ILE A 104 -0.92 3.26 -10.70
N PHE A 105 -2.11 3.55 -11.22
CA PHE A 105 -2.48 3.24 -12.59
C PHE A 105 -3.21 4.42 -13.25
N LYS A 106 -2.84 4.67 -14.49
CA LYS A 106 -3.58 5.54 -15.41
C LYS A 106 -3.51 4.95 -16.82
N ALA A 107 -4.64 4.89 -17.51
CA ALA A 107 -4.73 4.46 -18.91
C ALA A 107 -3.76 5.28 -19.79
N GLY A 108 -3.02 4.60 -20.66
CA GLY A 108 -1.99 5.24 -21.50
C GLY A 108 -0.65 5.53 -20.83
N TYR A 109 -0.49 5.17 -19.54
CA TYR A 109 0.75 5.37 -18.80
C TYR A 109 1.36 4.04 -18.32
N GLY A 110 2.67 4.04 -18.15
CA GLY A 110 3.46 2.88 -17.73
C GLY A 110 3.62 2.76 -16.23
N GLN A 111 4.63 1.97 -15.84
CA GLN A 111 4.97 1.74 -14.44
C GLN A 111 5.34 3.05 -13.75
N TRP A 112 4.78 3.26 -12.57
CA TRP A 112 5.12 4.38 -11.71
C TRP A 112 6.54 4.26 -11.13
N ARG A 113 7.17 5.40 -10.89
CA ARG A 113 8.51 5.50 -10.30
C ARG A 113 8.53 6.64 -9.28
N TYR A 114 9.36 6.52 -8.27
CA TYR A 114 9.75 7.60 -7.38
C TYR A 114 11.19 8.03 -7.70
N ARG A 115 11.55 9.25 -7.35
CA ARG A 115 12.80 9.87 -7.82
C ARG A 115 14.03 9.34 -7.12
N ASP A 116 13.96 9.14 -5.80
CA ASP A 116 15.06 8.62 -5.02
C ASP A 116 14.60 7.86 -3.76
N ALA A 117 15.51 7.05 -3.20
CA ALA A 117 15.25 6.26 -2.01
C ALA A 117 14.97 7.12 -0.76
N ALA A 118 15.58 8.30 -0.65
CA ALA A 118 15.36 9.19 0.49
C ALA A 118 13.97 9.82 0.48
N GLU A 119 13.41 10.07 -0.72
CA GLU A 119 12.03 10.51 -0.86
C GLU A 119 11.06 9.41 -0.42
N TRP A 120 11.33 8.16 -0.80
CA TRP A 120 10.56 7.01 -0.34
C TRP A 120 10.59 6.84 1.18
N GLU A 121 11.75 6.90 1.80
CA GLU A 121 11.89 6.82 3.26
C GLU A 121 11.15 7.96 3.99
N ARG A 122 11.16 9.19 3.42
CA ARG A 122 10.38 10.29 3.98
C ARG A 122 8.88 10.04 3.86
N PHE A 123 8.45 9.51 2.74
CA PHE A 123 7.05 9.15 2.49
C PHE A 123 6.55 8.10 3.49
N GLU A 124 7.33 7.06 3.75
CA GLU A 124 7.00 6.04 4.76
C GLU A 124 6.86 6.64 6.18
N ARG A 125 7.55 7.74 6.45
CA ARG A 125 7.43 8.49 7.72
C ARG A 125 6.38 9.62 7.69
N GLY A 126 5.49 9.62 6.70
CA GLY A 126 4.39 10.57 6.58
C GLY A 126 4.72 11.85 5.79
N GLY A 127 5.84 11.89 5.07
CA GLY A 127 6.16 12.94 4.11
C GLY A 127 5.31 12.89 2.84
N GLU A 128 5.57 13.77 1.90
CA GLU A 128 4.94 13.79 0.58
C GLU A 128 5.82 13.06 -0.45
N LEU A 129 5.22 12.23 -1.31
CA LEU A 129 5.89 11.51 -2.39
C LEU A 129 5.52 12.12 -3.75
N THR A 130 6.51 12.35 -4.59
CA THR A 130 6.27 12.64 -6.01
C THR A 130 6.43 11.38 -6.84
N VAL A 131 5.39 11.02 -7.57
CA VAL A 131 5.32 9.84 -8.43
C VAL A 131 5.35 10.27 -9.88
N ASP A 132 6.30 9.75 -10.62
CA ASP A 132 6.43 9.97 -12.06
C ASP A 132 5.78 8.83 -12.84
N LEU A 133 4.90 9.15 -13.80
CA LEU A 133 4.33 8.22 -14.77
C LEU A 133 4.81 8.58 -16.17
N ALA A 134 5.40 7.61 -16.87
CA ALA A 134 5.82 7.79 -18.26
C ALA A 134 4.65 7.50 -19.21
N HIS A 135 4.37 8.41 -20.14
CA HIS A 135 3.35 8.21 -21.16
C HIS A 135 3.78 7.12 -22.15
N LEU A 136 2.91 6.14 -22.41
CA LEU A 136 3.11 5.08 -23.40
C LEU A 136 2.56 5.55 -24.74
N LYS A 137 3.44 5.78 -25.71
CA LYS A 137 3.10 6.47 -26.97
C LYS A 137 2.55 5.55 -28.02
N THR A 138 2.86 4.27 -27.96
CA THR A 138 2.44 3.30 -28.96
C THR A 138 1.48 2.27 -28.44
N HIS A 139 0.70 1.68 -29.34
CA HIS A 139 -0.18 0.58 -29.03
C HIS A 139 0.57 -0.63 -28.45
N GLU A 140 1.76 -0.93 -29.01
CA GLU A 140 2.61 -2.03 -28.57
C GLU A 140 3.13 -1.82 -27.15
N GLU A 141 3.56 -0.60 -26.79
CA GLU A 141 4.01 -0.27 -25.43
C GLU A 141 2.88 -0.45 -24.41
N ARG A 142 1.67 0.02 -24.73
CA ARG A 142 0.49 -0.13 -23.87
C ARG A 142 0.11 -1.59 -23.69
N LEU A 143 0.10 -2.39 -24.78
CA LEU A 143 -0.13 -3.84 -24.70
C LEU A 143 0.93 -4.57 -23.91
N ALA A 144 2.22 -4.24 -24.11
CA ALA A 144 3.32 -4.84 -23.40
C ALA A 144 3.24 -4.56 -21.90
N PHE A 145 2.84 -3.34 -21.52
CA PHE A 145 2.65 -2.97 -20.12
C PHE A 145 1.53 -3.77 -19.45
N LEU A 146 0.36 -3.90 -20.08
CA LEU A 146 -0.76 -4.66 -19.55
C LEU A 146 -0.49 -6.18 -19.42
N ARG A 147 0.46 -6.71 -20.19
CA ARG A 147 0.86 -8.12 -20.11
C ARG A 147 1.91 -8.40 -19.02
N GLN A 148 2.40 -7.38 -18.35
CA GLN A 148 3.39 -7.59 -17.29
C GLN A 148 2.72 -8.25 -16.07
N PRO A 149 3.34 -9.33 -15.52
CA PRO A 149 2.80 -10.03 -14.34
C PRO A 149 2.63 -9.11 -13.13
N VAL A 150 3.40 -8.02 -13.02
CA VAL A 150 3.33 -7.04 -11.93
C VAL A 150 1.97 -6.34 -11.89
N VAL A 151 1.29 -6.18 -13.03
CA VAL A 151 -0.06 -5.61 -13.08
C VAL A 151 -1.08 -6.61 -12.49
N ASP A 152 -0.88 -7.91 -12.72
CA ASP A 152 -1.85 -8.97 -12.36
C ASP A 152 -1.64 -9.56 -10.94
N ILE A 153 -0.42 -9.94 -10.58
CA ILE A 153 -0.18 -10.85 -9.43
C ILE A 153 -0.47 -10.18 -8.09
N LEU A 154 -0.08 -8.93 -7.91
CA LEU A 154 -0.25 -8.26 -6.62
C LEU A 154 -1.65 -7.63 -6.48
N ALA A 155 -2.30 -7.30 -7.59
CA ALA A 155 -3.69 -6.90 -7.57
C ALA A 155 -4.64 -8.08 -7.31
N SER A 156 -4.21 -9.33 -7.52
CA SER A 156 -5.02 -10.54 -7.27
C SER A 156 -5.33 -10.79 -5.79
N ILE A 157 -4.46 -10.32 -4.87
CA ILE A 157 -4.68 -10.44 -3.42
C ILE A 157 -5.87 -9.57 -2.97
N VAL A 158 -6.08 -8.41 -3.60
CA VAL A 158 -7.18 -7.50 -3.25
C VAL A 158 -8.46 -7.96 -3.92
N PRO A 159 -9.54 -8.25 -3.18
CA PRO A 159 -10.83 -8.62 -3.76
C PRO A 159 -11.34 -7.56 -4.75
N ALA A 160 -12.03 -8.00 -5.80
CA ALA A 160 -12.50 -7.12 -6.88
C ALA A 160 -13.39 -5.98 -6.37
N GLU A 161 -14.26 -6.28 -5.41
CA GLU A 161 -15.16 -5.32 -4.77
C GLU A 161 -14.45 -4.26 -3.91
N ARG A 162 -13.16 -4.45 -3.65
CA ARG A 162 -12.31 -3.55 -2.87
C ARG A 162 -11.37 -2.69 -3.72
N LYS A 163 -11.42 -2.86 -5.06
CA LYS A 163 -10.64 -2.10 -6.05
C LYS A 163 -11.45 -1.73 -7.30
N PRO A 164 -12.70 -1.24 -7.18
CA PRO A 164 -13.59 -1.03 -8.32
C PRO A 164 -13.03 -0.02 -9.33
N ARG A 165 -12.39 1.06 -8.89
CA ARG A 165 -11.84 2.11 -9.75
C ARG A 165 -10.62 1.62 -10.53
N LEU A 166 -9.75 0.84 -9.89
CA LEU A 166 -8.60 0.23 -10.56
C LEU A 166 -9.07 -0.73 -11.64
N LEU A 167 -10.04 -1.60 -11.33
CA LEU A 167 -10.62 -2.53 -12.31
C LEU A 167 -11.28 -1.80 -13.48
N GLU A 168 -12.02 -0.72 -13.21
CA GLU A 168 -12.64 0.09 -14.25
C GLU A 168 -11.58 0.72 -15.17
N ALA A 169 -10.53 1.34 -14.60
CA ALA A 169 -9.45 1.97 -15.34
C ALA A 169 -8.67 0.96 -16.20
N VAL A 170 -8.32 -0.22 -15.63
CA VAL A 170 -7.66 -1.30 -16.37
C VAL A 170 -8.56 -1.85 -17.48
N ASN A 171 -9.84 -2.07 -17.20
CA ASN A 171 -10.79 -2.56 -18.21
C ASN A 171 -11.03 -1.56 -19.33
N SER A 172 -11.08 -0.26 -19.03
CA SER A 172 -11.15 0.78 -20.06
C SER A 172 -9.94 0.72 -20.99
N GLU A 173 -8.73 0.67 -20.42
CA GLU A 173 -7.48 0.54 -21.19
C GLU A 173 -7.46 -0.74 -22.04
N ARG A 174 -7.90 -1.88 -21.48
CA ARG A 174 -7.98 -3.15 -22.22
C ARG A 174 -8.94 -3.05 -23.42
N MET A 175 -10.11 -2.44 -23.22
CA MET A 175 -11.08 -2.27 -24.29
C MET A 175 -10.58 -1.34 -25.40
N ASP A 176 -9.91 -0.23 -25.04
CA ASP A 176 -9.29 0.70 -25.99
C ASP A 176 -8.22 0.01 -26.85
N LEU A 177 -7.58 -1.02 -26.29
CA LEU A 177 -6.58 -1.84 -27.00
C LEU A 177 -7.15 -3.07 -27.69
N GLY A 178 -8.49 -3.23 -27.75
CA GLY A 178 -9.15 -4.36 -28.38
C GLY A 178 -9.08 -5.68 -27.62
N LEU A 179 -8.74 -5.63 -26.31
CA LEU A 179 -8.71 -6.80 -25.44
C LEU A 179 -10.05 -7.01 -24.74
N GLN A 180 -10.30 -8.24 -24.29
CA GLN A 180 -11.47 -8.52 -23.46
C GLN A 180 -11.30 -7.92 -22.06
N ARG A 181 -12.43 -7.62 -21.41
CA ARG A 181 -12.45 -7.21 -20.01
C ARG A 181 -11.82 -8.28 -19.13
N GLU A 182 -11.13 -7.84 -18.10
CA GLU A 182 -10.68 -8.74 -17.06
C GLU A 182 -11.90 -9.26 -16.30
N LEU A 183 -12.02 -10.58 -16.22
CA LEU A 183 -13.07 -11.22 -15.45
C LEU A 183 -12.76 -11.06 -13.96
N ARG A 184 -13.80 -10.85 -13.19
CA ARG A 184 -13.78 -10.69 -11.72
C ARG A 184 -13.28 -11.93 -11.01
#